data_bbf11f8d35cd00b982ddef43d8f302a4
#
_entry.id   bbf11f8d35cd00b982ddef43d8f302a4
#
_cell.length_a   1.000
_cell.length_b   1.000
_cell.length_c   1.000
_cell.angle_alpha   90.00
_cell.angle_beta   90.00
_cell.angle_gamma   90.00
#
_symmetry.space_group_name_H-M   'P 1'
#
loop_
_entity.id
_entity.type
_entity.pdbx_description
1 polymer ?
#
loop_
_entity_poly.entity_id
_entity_poly.type
_entity_poly.pdbx_seq_one_letter_code
_entity_poly.pdbx_strand_id
1 'polypeptide(L)'
;MSKKGILFDFNGTMFFDSEKHKEAWDVFSRKYRNCPITEEELDHMHGKTNKKIIEMLLGKISDEESERLSIAKEALYRECCKNDPAMFHLTDGLESVLDTLKAKEIPMTICSASIKDNIDFFITSFHLDKWFDVDKIIYDDGKHVDKISMFHDGAKAIGVDLKDCMIIEDSLSGLDFAYKCHPGTIIAITSPSKKEEYEKIPGVDKVIFNFNNFDLSFLFSND
;
A
#
# COMPACT_ATOMS: atom_id res chain seq x y z
N MET A 1 -9.35 -2.31 29.35
CA MET A 1 -8.24 -2.36 28.40
C MET A 1 -8.73 -1.78 27.09
N SER A 2 -8.03 -0.82 26.51
CA SER A 2 -8.35 -0.34 25.15
C SER A 2 -8.12 -1.47 24.15
N LYS A 3 -9.00 -1.56 23.15
CA LYS A 3 -8.89 -2.55 22.09
C LYS A 3 -7.81 -2.09 21.12
N LYS A 4 -6.74 -2.86 20.93
CA LYS A 4 -5.67 -2.56 19.96
C LYS A 4 -6.04 -3.07 18.56
N GLY A 5 -5.55 -2.42 17.50
CA GLY A 5 -5.81 -2.81 16.12
C GLY A 5 -4.66 -2.53 15.17
N ILE A 6 -4.77 -2.98 13.92
CA ILE A 6 -3.75 -2.76 12.88
C ILE A 6 -4.37 -2.22 11.61
N LEU A 7 -3.72 -1.20 11.05
CA LEU A 7 -3.98 -0.64 9.73
C LEU A 7 -2.79 -0.95 8.82
N PHE A 8 -3.03 -1.73 7.76
CA PHE A 8 -2.03 -2.09 6.78
C PHE A 8 -2.14 -1.17 5.56
N ASP A 9 -1.04 -0.58 5.12
CA ASP A 9 -0.94 -0.24 3.72
C ASP A 9 -0.84 -1.52 2.88
N PHE A 10 -1.14 -1.44 1.57
CA PHE A 10 -1.11 -2.62 0.70
C PHE A 10 0.10 -2.66 -0.23
N ASN A 11 0.22 -1.70 -1.14
CA ASN A 11 1.26 -1.68 -2.17
C ASN A 11 2.62 -1.29 -1.58
N GLY A 12 3.65 -2.12 -1.79
CA GLY A 12 4.95 -1.95 -1.14
C GLY A 12 5.02 -2.46 0.31
N THR A 13 3.88 -2.78 0.92
CA THR A 13 3.75 -3.28 2.30
C THR A 13 3.33 -4.75 2.34
N MET A 14 2.08 -5.03 1.99
CA MET A 14 1.55 -6.40 1.96
C MET A 14 1.95 -7.15 0.70
N PHE A 15 2.26 -6.42 -0.36
CA PHE A 15 2.72 -6.91 -1.66
C PHE A 15 3.80 -5.99 -2.22
N PHE A 16 4.99 -6.51 -2.49
CA PHE A 16 6.09 -5.76 -3.09
C PHE A 16 5.92 -5.68 -4.60
N ASP A 17 5.35 -4.60 -5.09
CA ASP A 17 4.88 -4.47 -6.46
C ASP A 17 5.56 -3.36 -7.28
N SER A 18 6.58 -2.70 -6.75
CA SER A 18 7.27 -1.60 -7.44
C SER A 18 7.76 -1.98 -8.84
N GLU A 19 8.30 -3.20 -9.02
CA GLU A 19 8.76 -3.69 -10.33
C GLU A 19 7.58 -3.92 -11.29
N LYS A 20 6.40 -4.31 -10.77
CA LYS A 20 5.19 -4.48 -11.60
C LYS A 20 4.64 -3.13 -12.08
N HIS A 21 4.76 -2.09 -11.28
CA HIS A 21 4.44 -0.75 -11.73
C HIS A 21 5.38 -0.25 -12.82
N LYS A 22 6.70 -0.50 -12.70
CA LYS A 22 7.68 -0.17 -13.76
C LYS A 22 7.39 -0.91 -15.06
N GLU A 23 7.16 -2.23 -14.98
CA GLU A 23 6.78 -3.06 -16.11
C GLU A 23 5.51 -2.53 -16.80
N ALA A 24 4.47 -2.22 -16.03
CA ALA A 24 3.23 -1.67 -16.56
C ALA A 24 3.43 -0.32 -17.26
N TRP A 25 4.31 0.54 -16.74
CA TRP A 25 4.65 1.81 -17.40
C TRP A 25 5.46 1.60 -18.69
N ASP A 26 6.35 0.60 -18.76
CA ASP A 26 7.05 0.28 -20.00
C ASP A 26 6.08 -0.25 -21.08
N VAL A 27 5.18 -1.17 -20.70
CA VAL A 27 4.11 -1.66 -21.59
C VAL A 27 3.21 -0.52 -22.06
N PHE A 28 2.82 0.38 -21.13
CA PHE A 28 2.04 1.57 -21.45
C PHE A 28 2.78 2.47 -22.46
N SER A 29 4.05 2.76 -22.22
CA SER A 29 4.88 3.60 -23.08
C SER A 29 4.99 3.01 -24.48
N ARG A 30 5.29 1.72 -24.62
CA ARG A 30 5.33 1.03 -25.91
C ARG A 30 4.00 1.11 -26.66
N LYS A 31 2.88 0.96 -25.94
CA LYS A 31 1.54 0.99 -26.53
C LYS A 31 1.11 2.38 -27.00
N TYR A 32 1.41 3.42 -26.25
CA TYR A 32 0.89 4.77 -26.52
C TYR A 32 1.92 5.75 -27.08
N ARG A 33 3.22 5.45 -26.95
CA ARG A 33 4.32 6.27 -27.50
C ARG A 33 5.14 5.55 -28.59
N ASN A 34 4.95 4.23 -28.77
CA ASN A 34 5.76 3.38 -29.64
C ASN A 34 7.26 3.33 -29.26
N CYS A 35 7.61 3.59 -28.01
CA CYS A 35 8.98 3.48 -27.50
C CYS A 35 8.98 2.98 -26.04
N PRO A 36 10.06 2.31 -25.62
CA PRO A 36 10.20 1.90 -24.22
C PRO A 36 10.34 3.13 -23.32
N ILE A 37 10.10 2.90 -22.01
CA ILE A 37 10.41 3.90 -20.98
C ILE A 37 11.91 3.89 -20.71
N THR A 38 12.49 5.04 -20.38
CA THR A 38 13.91 5.16 -20.03
C THR A 38 14.09 5.13 -18.50
N GLU A 39 15.31 4.78 -18.05
CA GLU A 39 15.65 4.84 -16.61
C GLU A 39 15.46 6.25 -16.04
N GLU A 40 15.83 7.29 -16.79
CA GLU A 40 15.64 8.67 -16.39
C GLU A 40 14.15 9.03 -16.21
N GLU A 41 13.29 8.55 -17.12
CA GLU A 41 11.83 8.73 -16.99
C GLU A 41 11.30 7.99 -15.76
N LEU A 42 11.76 6.75 -15.50
CA LEU A 42 11.37 5.98 -14.31
C LEU A 42 11.75 6.71 -13.02
N ASP A 43 12.96 7.26 -12.94
CA ASP A 43 13.40 8.02 -11.78
C ASP A 43 12.52 9.25 -11.53
N HIS A 44 12.09 9.93 -12.61
CA HIS A 44 11.20 11.07 -12.51
C HIS A 44 9.74 10.73 -12.17
N MET A 45 9.35 9.46 -12.22
CA MET A 45 7.98 9.03 -11.89
C MET A 45 7.73 8.83 -10.41
N HIS A 46 8.78 8.65 -9.61
CA HIS A 46 8.64 8.36 -8.19
C HIS A 46 7.76 9.38 -7.46
N GLY A 47 6.78 8.89 -6.71
CA GLY A 47 5.86 9.71 -5.92
C GLY A 47 4.85 10.54 -6.73
N LYS A 48 4.73 10.33 -8.04
CA LYS A 48 3.77 11.03 -8.88
C LYS A 48 2.49 10.22 -9.10
N THR A 49 1.39 10.93 -9.27
CA THR A 49 0.11 10.32 -9.67
C THR A 49 0.15 9.87 -11.13
N ASN A 50 -0.68 8.90 -11.51
CA ASN A 50 -0.82 8.45 -12.90
C ASN A 50 -1.05 9.62 -13.86
N LYS A 51 -1.92 10.56 -13.50
CA LYS A 51 -2.16 11.78 -14.32
C LYS A 51 -0.86 12.52 -14.63
N LYS A 52 -0.04 12.80 -13.62
CA LYS A 52 1.23 13.50 -13.80
C LYS A 52 2.22 12.71 -14.66
N ILE A 53 2.28 11.40 -14.47
CA ILE A 53 3.15 10.52 -15.27
C ILE A 53 2.69 10.50 -16.73
N ILE A 54 1.40 10.36 -16.97
CA ILE A 54 0.82 10.37 -18.32
C ILE A 54 1.11 11.71 -19.02
N GLU A 55 0.94 12.84 -18.32
CA GLU A 55 1.27 14.17 -18.85
C GLU A 55 2.77 14.31 -19.17
N MET A 56 3.65 13.70 -18.38
CA MET A 56 5.10 13.68 -18.67
C MET A 56 5.41 12.87 -19.93
N LEU A 57 4.73 11.74 -20.12
CA LEU A 57 4.98 10.84 -21.24
C LEU A 57 4.34 11.28 -22.55
N LEU A 58 3.12 11.82 -22.51
CA LEU A 58 2.31 12.13 -23.70
C LEU A 58 2.11 13.62 -23.94
N GLY A 59 2.56 14.46 -23.00
CA GLY A 59 2.28 15.89 -23.03
C GLY A 59 0.89 16.20 -22.48
N LYS A 60 0.46 17.46 -22.65
CA LYS A 60 -0.82 17.94 -22.13
C LYS A 60 -1.99 17.31 -22.90
N ILE A 61 -2.87 16.66 -22.17
CA ILE A 61 -4.09 16.00 -22.67
C ILE A 61 -5.31 16.49 -21.87
N SER A 62 -6.52 16.14 -22.30
CA SER A 62 -7.74 16.45 -21.53
C SER A 62 -7.82 15.62 -20.25
N ASP A 63 -8.58 16.11 -19.26
CA ASP A 63 -8.82 15.36 -18.02
C ASP A 63 -9.51 14.02 -18.29
N GLU A 64 -10.47 13.98 -19.20
CA GLU A 64 -11.17 12.76 -19.63
C GLU A 64 -10.20 11.72 -20.22
N GLU A 65 -9.30 12.16 -21.10
CA GLU A 65 -8.30 11.27 -21.71
C GLU A 65 -7.28 10.80 -20.67
N SER A 66 -6.88 11.67 -19.73
CA SER A 66 -5.99 11.31 -18.63
C SER A 66 -6.60 10.24 -17.73
N GLU A 67 -7.89 10.37 -17.40
CA GLU A 67 -8.61 9.37 -16.61
C GLU A 67 -8.70 8.03 -17.35
N ARG A 68 -9.10 8.05 -18.64
CA ARG A 68 -9.15 6.86 -19.48
C ARG A 68 -7.81 6.13 -19.55
N LEU A 69 -6.71 6.87 -19.70
CA LEU A 69 -5.37 6.31 -19.77
C LEU A 69 -4.87 5.81 -18.40
N SER A 70 -5.27 6.46 -17.32
CA SER A 70 -4.98 5.99 -15.96
C SER A 70 -5.63 4.62 -15.70
N ILE A 71 -6.90 4.46 -16.06
CA ILE A 71 -7.62 3.18 -15.97
C ILE A 71 -6.93 2.11 -16.84
N ALA A 72 -6.52 2.47 -18.06
CA ALA A 72 -5.81 1.55 -18.95
C ALA A 72 -4.46 1.12 -18.38
N LYS A 73 -3.70 2.02 -17.75
CA LYS A 73 -2.43 1.71 -17.07
C LYS A 73 -2.64 0.76 -15.91
N GLU A 74 -3.68 0.97 -15.08
CA GLU A 74 -3.97 0.07 -13.96
C GLU A 74 -4.41 -1.33 -14.43
N ALA A 75 -5.11 -1.42 -15.56
CA ALA A 75 -5.40 -2.71 -16.18
C ALA A 75 -4.12 -3.44 -16.61
N LEU A 76 -3.17 -2.74 -17.26
CA LEU A 76 -1.86 -3.31 -17.61
C LEU A 76 -1.08 -3.76 -16.37
N TYR A 77 -1.10 -2.99 -15.29
CA TYR A 77 -0.47 -3.36 -14.03
C TYR A 77 -1.02 -4.70 -13.49
N ARG A 78 -2.35 -4.88 -13.47
CA ARG A 78 -2.96 -6.15 -13.05
C ARG A 78 -2.58 -7.32 -13.96
N GLU A 79 -2.41 -7.07 -15.26
CA GLU A 79 -1.90 -8.08 -16.20
C GLU A 79 -0.44 -8.43 -15.94
N CYS A 80 0.43 -7.45 -15.71
CA CYS A 80 1.84 -7.69 -15.35
C CYS A 80 1.95 -8.52 -14.06
N CYS A 81 1.11 -8.25 -13.05
CA CYS A 81 1.06 -9.06 -11.84
C CYS A 81 0.71 -10.52 -12.15
N LYS A 82 -0.36 -10.78 -12.92
CA LYS A 82 -0.82 -12.14 -13.25
C LYS A 82 0.21 -12.94 -14.05
N ASN A 83 0.99 -12.27 -14.89
CA ASN A 83 1.95 -12.91 -15.79
C ASN A 83 3.26 -13.33 -15.10
N ASP A 84 3.43 -13.01 -13.82
CA ASP A 84 4.61 -13.36 -13.04
C ASP A 84 4.24 -14.00 -11.69
N PRO A 85 3.80 -15.27 -11.71
CA PRO A 85 3.36 -15.95 -10.49
C PRO A 85 4.47 -16.07 -9.43
N ALA A 86 5.74 -16.01 -9.81
CA ALA A 86 6.87 -16.11 -8.91
C ALA A 86 7.00 -14.87 -8.00
N MET A 87 6.61 -13.69 -8.52
CA MET A 87 6.64 -12.43 -7.78
C MET A 87 5.26 -12.02 -7.25
N PHE A 88 4.20 -12.69 -7.71
CA PHE A 88 2.82 -12.35 -7.34
C PHE A 88 2.36 -13.15 -6.11
N HIS A 89 2.89 -12.78 -4.96
CA HIS A 89 2.56 -13.34 -3.65
C HIS A 89 2.60 -12.27 -2.56
N LEU A 90 1.94 -12.51 -1.45
CA LEU A 90 2.03 -11.64 -0.28
C LEU A 90 3.46 -11.63 0.28
N THR A 91 3.85 -10.51 0.89
CA THR A 91 5.17 -10.35 1.51
C THR A 91 5.47 -11.49 2.49
N ASP A 92 6.71 -12.00 2.45
CA ASP A 92 7.15 -13.14 3.23
C ASP A 92 6.78 -13.03 4.72
N GLY A 93 6.17 -14.09 5.25
CA GLY A 93 5.72 -14.17 6.65
C GLY A 93 4.37 -13.51 6.93
N LEU A 94 3.81 -12.70 6.01
CA LEU A 94 2.58 -11.96 6.26
C LEU A 94 1.38 -12.89 6.52
N GLU A 95 1.19 -13.96 5.75
CA GLU A 95 0.06 -14.88 5.96
C GLU A 95 0.05 -15.46 7.36
N SER A 96 1.21 -15.84 7.91
CA SER A 96 1.34 -16.35 9.28
C SER A 96 0.97 -15.29 10.33
N VAL A 97 1.33 -14.04 10.09
CA VAL A 97 0.94 -12.90 10.94
C VAL A 97 -0.57 -12.72 10.89
N LEU A 98 -1.16 -12.68 9.68
CA LEU A 98 -2.60 -12.53 9.50
C LEU A 98 -3.41 -13.67 10.13
N ASP A 99 -2.95 -14.92 9.99
CA ASP A 99 -3.55 -16.08 10.65
C ASP A 99 -3.53 -15.94 12.19
N THR A 100 -2.42 -15.44 12.74
CA THR A 100 -2.28 -15.19 14.18
C THR A 100 -3.22 -14.09 14.66
N LEU A 101 -3.29 -12.99 13.93
CA LEU A 101 -4.16 -11.85 14.23
C LEU A 101 -5.64 -12.27 14.18
N LYS A 102 -6.02 -13.01 13.16
CA LYS A 102 -7.37 -13.55 13.00
C LYS A 102 -7.75 -14.48 14.17
N ALA A 103 -6.86 -15.44 14.50
CA ALA A 103 -7.09 -16.39 15.60
C ALA A 103 -7.21 -15.72 16.97
N LYS A 104 -6.57 -14.55 17.14
CA LYS A 104 -6.63 -13.74 18.37
C LYS A 104 -7.70 -12.64 18.31
N GLU A 105 -8.52 -12.61 17.26
CA GLU A 105 -9.58 -11.64 17.05
C GLU A 105 -9.11 -10.18 17.13
N ILE A 106 -7.85 -9.93 16.71
CA ILE A 106 -7.30 -8.57 16.64
C ILE A 106 -7.95 -7.83 15.46
N PRO A 107 -8.57 -6.67 15.69
CA PRO A 107 -9.15 -5.87 14.62
C PRO A 107 -8.08 -5.40 13.64
N MET A 108 -8.33 -5.58 12.36
CA MET A 108 -7.41 -5.15 11.31
C MET A 108 -8.16 -4.78 10.03
N THR A 109 -7.60 -3.84 9.30
CA THR A 109 -8.07 -3.51 7.94
C THR A 109 -6.92 -3.00 7.07
N ILE A 110 -7.19 -2.84 5.79
CA ILE A 110 -6.29 -2.29 4.79
C ILE A 110 -6.69 -0.82 4.56
N CYS A 111 -5.70 0.07 4.47
CA CYS A 111 -5.86 1.47 4.11
C CYS A 111 -4.92 1.78 2.93
N SER A 112 -5.41 1.67 1.70
CA SER A 112 -4.61 1.74 0.47
C SER A 112 -5.03 2.91 -0.42
N ALA A 113 -4.06 3.61 -1.00
CA ALA A 113 -4.31 4.61 -2.05
C ALA A 113 -4.60 3.99 -3.43
N SER A 114 -4.78 2.68 -3.52
CA SER A 114 -5.18 1.99 -4.74
C SER A 114 -6.65 2.21 -5.07
N ILE A 115 -6.96 2.24 -6.37
CA ILE A 115 -8.34 2.29 -6.86
C ILE A 115 -9.08 0.97 -6.58
N LYS A 116 -10.41 1.05 -6.56
CA LYS A 116 -11.28 -0.11 -6.28
C LYS A 116 -10.96 -1.35 -7.11
N ASP A 117 -10.74 -1.21 -8.41
CA ASP A 117 -10.44 -2.34 -9.30
C ASP A 117 -9.18 -3.11 -8.90
N ASN A 118 -8.16 -2.40 -8.37
CA ASN A 118 -6.94 -3.03 -7.87
C ASN A 118 -7.21 -3.74 -6.53
N ILE A 119 -7.99 -3.13 -5.65
CA ILE A 119 -8.40 -3.76 -4.37
C ILE A 119 -9.21 -5.04 -4.63
N ASP A 120 -10.19 -5.00 -5.50
CA ASP A 120 -10.99 -6.19 -5.86
C ASP A 120 -10.11 -7.30 -6.47
N PHE A 121 -9.14 -6.90 -7.29
CA PHE A 121 -8.15 -7.80 -7.85
C PHE A 121 -7.29 -8.46 -6.76
N PHE A 122 -6.80 -7.69 -5.78
CA PHE A 122 -5.99 -8.23 -4.67
C PHE A 122 -6.81 -9.11 -3.74
N ILE A 123 -8.04 -8.71 -3.39
CA ILE A 123 -8.95 -9.53 -2.59
C ILE A 123 -9.11 -10.91 -3.22
N THR A 124 -9.39 -10.94 -4.51
CA THR A 124 -9.61 -12.21 -5.24
C THR A 124 -8.32 -13.02 -5.39
N SER A 125 -7.22 -12.37 -5.74
CA SER A 125 -5.95 -13.06 -6.06
C SER A 125 -5.24 -13.61 -4.84
N PHE A 126 -5.29 -12.90 -3.71
CA PHE A 126 -4.65 -13.28 -2.46
C PHE A 126 -5.60 -13.85 -1.43
N HIS A 127 -6.90 -14.03 -1.76
CA HIS A 127 -7.93 -14.51 -0.85
C HIS A 127 -7.97 -13.71 0.46
N LEU A 128 -7.90 -12.36 0.35
CA LEU A 128 -7.83 -11.48 1.52
C LEU A 128 -9.07 -11.54 2.40
N ASP A 129 -10.21 -11.95 1.85
CA ASP A 129 -11.46 -12.24 2.56
C ASP A 129 -11.31 -13.34 3.64
N LYS A 130 -10.25 -14.17 3.55
CA LYS A 130 -9.87 -15.09 4.60
C LYS A 130 -9.59 -14.38 5.93
N TRP A 131 -9.00 -13.19 5.90
CA TRP A 131 -8.52 -12.46 7.07
C TRP A 131 -9.30 -11.18 7.36
N PHE A 132 -9.65 -10.44 6.31
CA PHE A 132 -10.27 -9.12 6.40
C PHE A 132 -11.77 -9.17 6.16
N ASP A 133 -12.50 -8.29 6.84
CA ASP A 133 -13.84 -7.89 6.45
C ASP A 133 -13.71 -6.93 5.25
N VAL A 134 -14.01 -7.43 4.06
CA VAL A 134 -13.77 -6.69 2.80
C VAL A 134 -14.54 -5.37 2.71
N ASP A 135 -15.67 -5.28 3.40
CA ASP A 135 -16.49 -4.06 3.45
C ASP A 135 -15.84 -2.96 4.32
N LYS A 136 -14.81 -3.30 5.08
CA LYS A 136 -14.05 -2.35 5.92
C LYS A 136 -12.72 -1.92 5.32
N ILE A 137 -12.35 -2.43 4.15
CA ILE A 137 -11.14 -2.01 3.44
C ILE A 137 -11.32 -0.57 2.96
N ILE A 138 -10.38 0.30 3.33
CA ILE A 138 -10.33 1.69 2.88
C ILE A 138 -9.43 1.76 1.64
N TYR A 139 -9.97 2.34 0.57
CA TYR A 139 -9.28 2.50 -0.71
C TYR A 139 -9.55 3.88 -1.32
N ASP A 140 -8.86 4.22 -2.39
CA ASP A 140 -9.11 5.49 -3.11
C ASP A 140 -10.44 5.39 -3.88
N ASP A 141 -11.49 5.94 -3.28
CA ASP A 141 -12.83 6.08 -3.87
C ASP A 141 -13.11 7.53 -4.34
N GLY A 142 -12.07 8.37 -4.39
CA GLY A 142 -12.15 9.79 -4.75
C GLY A 142 -12.67 10.71 -3.65
N LYS A 143 -12.99 10.20 -2.44
CA LYS A 143 -13.46 11.01 -1.30
C LYS A 143 -12.35 11.37 -0.33
N HIS A 144 -11.31 10.55 -0.27
CA HIS A 144 -10.18 10.79 0.60
C HIS A 144 -9.22 11.80 -0.04
N VAL A 145 -8.90 12.85 0.71
CA VAL A 145 -7.95 13.89 0.25
C VAL A 145 -6.51 13.40 0.39
N ASP A 146 -6.24 12.54 1.38
CA ASP A 146 -4.93 12.00 1.72
C ASP A 146 -5.06 10.72 2.57
N LYS A 147 -3.92 10.10 2.90
CA LYS A 147 -3.88 8.93 3.77
C LYS A 147 -4.24 9.21 5.23
N ILE A 148 -4.21 10.46 5.69
CA ILE A 148 -4.67 10.82 7.06
C ILE A 148 -6.15 10.46 7.20
N SER A 149 -6.97 10.91 6.25
CA SER A 149 -8.40 10.60 6.23
C SER A 149 -8.66 9.09 6.13
N MET A 150 -7.86 8.37 5.32
CA MET A 150 -7.95 6.91 5.19
C MET A 150 -7.63 6.18 6.50
N PHE A 151 -6.59 6.58 7.24
CA PHE A 151 -6.25 5.98 8.52
C PHE A 151 -7.31 6.23 9.58
N HIS A 152 -7.90 7.42 9.63
CA HIS A 152 -9.02 7.72 10.52
C HIS A 152 -10.24 6.85 10.22
N ASP A 153 -10.60 6.72 8.95
CA ASP A 153 -11.74 5.90 8.54
C ASP A 153 -11.46 4.41 8.76
N GLY A 154 -10.22 3.94 8.54
CA GLY A 154 -9.80 2.57 8.83
C GLY A 154 -9.91 2.23 10.32
N ALA A 155 -9.40 3.09 11.20
CA ALA A 155 -9.51 2.91 12.65
C ALA A 155 -10.99 2.86 13.10
N LYS A 156 -11.81 3.77 12.57
CA LYS A 156 -13.26 3.80 12.80
C LYS A 156 -13.94 2.53 12.29
N ALA A 157 -13.60 2.04 11.10
CA ALA A 157 -14.19 0.85 10.50
C ALA A 157 -13.94 -0.41 11.33
N ILE A 158 -12.76 -0.52 11.97
CA ILE A 158 -12.44 -1.63 12.87
C ILE A 158 -12.85 -1.39 14.33
N GLY A 159 -13.38 -0.22 14.66
CA GLY A 159 -13.85 0.13 16.00
C GLY A 159 -12.74 0.28 17.05
N VAL A 160 -11.59 0.86 16.63
CA VAL A 160 -10.43 1.10 17.50
C VAL A 160 -10.04 2.59 17.41
N ASP A 161 -9.68 3.18 18.53
CA ASP A 161 -9.12 4.53 18.52
C ASP A 161 -7.76 4.54 17.79
N LEU A 162 -7.49 5.55 16.97
CA LEU A 162 -6.27 5.61 16.18
C LEU A 162 -4.99 5.56 17.03
N LYS A 163 -5.01 6.17 18.22
CA LYS A 163 -3.92 6.09 19.21
C LYS A 163 -3.61 4.67 19.71
N ASP A 164 -4.56 3.74 19.54
CA ASP A 164 -4.44 2.32 19.89
C ASP A 164 -4.20 1.44 18.66
N CYS A 165 -4.01 2.06 17.47
CA CYS A 165 -3.67 1.36 16.24
C CYS A 165 -2.16 1.29 16.02
N MET A 166 -1.71 0.18 15.44
CA MET A 166 -0.45 0.07 14.74
C MET A 166 -0.69 0.38 13.26
N ILE A 167 0.14 1.22 12.66
CA ILE A 167 0.15 1.48 11.21
C ILE A 167 1.40 0.86 10.61
N ILE A 168 1.26 0.12 9.51
CA ILE A 168 2.39 -0.47 8.76
C ILE A 168 2.38 0.12 7.36
N GLU A 169 3.50 0.71 6.96
CA GLU A 169 3.64 1.54 5.76
C GLU A 169 5.05 1.46 5.16
N ASP A 170 5.19 1.63 3.83
CA ASP A 170 6.48 1.58 3.13
C ASP A 170 6.94 2.93 2.59
N SER A 171 6.02 3.83 2.25
CA SER A 171 6.34 5.08 1.57
C SER A 171 6.68 6.22 2.54
N LEU A 172 7.63 7.08 2.15
CA LEU A 172 7.98 8.26 2.96
C LEU A 172 6.78 9.17 3.21
N SER A 173 5.93 9.35 2.20
CA SER A 173 4.71 10.17 2.34
C SER A 173 3.67 9.52 3.25
N GLY A 174 3.48 8.20 3.13
CA GLY A 174 2.55 7.45 3.99
C GLY A 174 3.00 7.44 5.45
N LEU A 175 4.32 7.30 5.70
CA LEU A 175 4.89 7.40 7.03
C LEU A 175 4.73 8.81 7.64
N ASP A 176 4.89 9.88 6.83
CA ASP A 176 4.62 11.25 7.27
C ASP A 176 3.14 11.46 7.64
N PHE A 177 2.23 10.90 6.84
CA PHE A 177 0.80 10.91 7.16
C PHE A 177 0.47 10.09 8.40
N ALA A 178 1.08 8.91 8.57
CA ALA A 178 0.92 8.09 9.78
C ALA A 178 1.39 8.86 11.02
N TYR A 179 2.56 9.50 10.95
CA TYR A 179 3.08 10.31 12.05
C TYR A 179 2.12 11.43 12.48
N LYS A 180 1.51 12.13 11.50
CA LYS A 180 0.52 13.19 11.76
C LYS A 180 -0.78 12.68 12.39
N CYS A 181 -1.06 11.40 12.26
CA CYS A 181 -2.22 10.74 12.88
C CYS A 181 -2.02 10.39 14.34
N HIS A 182 -0.78 10.43 14.87
CA HIS A 182 -0.43 10.04 16.24
C HIS A 182 -0.98 8.65 16.64
N PRO A 183 -0.69 7.57 15.87
CA PRO A 183 -1.12 6.22 16.23
C PRO A 183 -0.30 5.70 17.42
N GLY A 184 -0.68 4.54 17.93
CA GLY A 184 0.04 3.88 19.02
C GLY A 184 1.42 3.38 18.60
N THR A 185 1.59 2.97 17.34
CA THR A 185 2.88 2.48 16.79
C THR A 185 2.92 2.67 15.29
N ILE A 186 4.08 3.03 14.76
CA ILE A 186 4.35 3.09 13.31
C ILE A 186 5.47 2.11 12.99
N ILE A 187 5.17 1.16 12.12
CA ILE A 187 6.15 0.22 11.58
C ILE A 187 6.42 0.58 10.13
N ALA A 188 7.66 0.88 9.82
CA ALA A 188 8.10 1.09 8.46
C ALA A 188 8.58 -0.23 7.84
N ILE A 189 8.12 -0.56 6.63
CA ILE A 189 8.64 -1.69 5.87
C ILE A 189 9.45 -1.17 4.68
N THR A 190 10.66 -1.70 4.47
CA THR A 190 11.53 -1.23 3.38
C THR A 190 12.60 -2.26 3.05
N SER A 191 13.49 -1.97 2.08
CA SER A 191 14.66 -2.81 1.80
C SER A 191 15.76 -2.64 2.85
N PRO A 192 16.60 -3.67 3.08
CA PRO A 192 17.73 -3.58 4.02
C PRO A 192 18.67 -2.39 3.75
N SER A 193 18.84 -2.01 2.49
CA SER A 193 19.72 -0.90 2.09
C SER A 193 19.21 0.48 2.54
N LYS A 194 17.92 0.63 2.82
CA LYS A 194 17.30 1.88 3.27
C LYS A 194 17.04 1.93 4.78
N LYS A 195 17.48 0.91 5.54
CA LYS A 195 17.18 0.80 6.97
C LYS A 195 17.51 2.07 7.75
N GLU A 196 18.76 2.55 7.64
CA GLU A 196 19.23 3.72 8.38
C GLU A 196 18.51 5.03 8.03
N GLU A 197 18.01 5.13 6.80
CA GLU A 197 17.17 6.25 6.35
C GLU A 197 15.82 6.21 7.05
N TYR A 198 15.16 5.05 7.05
CA TYR A 198 13.83 4.87 7.61
C TYR A 198 13.80 4.91 9.14
N GLU A 199 14.85 4.46 9.81
CA GLU A 199 14.99 4.59 11.28
C GLU A 199 15.08 6.05 11.75
N LYS A 200 15.41 6.99 10.87
CA LYS A 200 15.48 8.43 11.17
C LYS A 200 14.16 9.18 10.91
N ILE A 201 13.16 8.51 10.33
CA ILE A 201 11.87 9.14 10.05
C ILE A 201 11.14 9.40 11.37
N PRO A 202 10.66 10.64 11.61
CA PRO A 202 9.95 10.96 12.84
C PRO A 202 8.74 10.02 13.07
N GLY A 203 8.66 9.47 14.27
CA GLY A 203 7.55 8.61 14.71
C GLY A 203 7.63 7.16 14.25
N VAL A 204 8.62 6.76 13.47
CA VAL A 204 8.86 5.34 13.15
C VAL A 204 9.44 4.64 14.37
N ASP A 205 8.71 3.66 14.91
CA ASP A 205 9.11 2.89 16.08
C ASP A 205 9.99 1.70 15.72
N LYS A 206 9.76 1.12 14.53
CA LYS A 206 10.50 -0.05 14.06
C LYS A 206 10.55 -0.09 12.53
N VAL A 207 11.67 -0.58 12.00
CA VAL A 207 11.85 -0.87 10.57
C VAL A 207 11.92 -2.38 10.38
N ILE A 208 11.14 -2.90 9.43
CA ILE A 208 11.13 -4.30 9.02
C ILE A 208 11.41 -4.44 7.52
N PHE A 209 11.75 -5.64 7.06
CA PHE A 209 12.02 -5.93 5.64
C PHE A 209 11.03 -6.92 5.06
N ASN A 210 10.35 -7.67 5.92
CA ASN A 210 9.25 -8.59 5.66
C ASN A 210 8.58 -8.90 7.00
N PHE A 211 7.64 -9.84 7.02
CA PHE A 211 6.90 -10.22 8.22
C PHE A 211 7.44 -11.49 8.91
N ASN A 212 8.59 -12.01 8.46
CA ASN A 212 9.25 -13.10 9.19
C ASN A 212 9.68 -12.63 10.58
N ASN A 213 9.28 -13.37 11.63
CA ASN A 213 9.52 -13.01 13.04
C ASN A 213 8.94 -11.63 13.43
N PHE A 214 7.81 -11.24 12.83
CA PHE A 214 7.15 -9.98 13.16
C PHE A 214 6.72 -9.97 14.64
N ASP A 215 7.11 -8.92 15.34
CA ASP A 215 6.82 -8.77 16.76
C ASP A 215 5.42 -8.19 16.98
N LEU A 216 4.55 -9.00 17.56
CA LEU A 216 3.17 -8.65 17.89
C LEU A 216 3.02 -8.16 19.35
N SER A 217 4.12 -8.00 20.12
CA SER A 217 4.08 -7.68 21.56
C SER A 217 3.29 -6.43 21.87
N PHE A 218 3.36 -5.40 21.01
CA PHE A 218 2.56 -4.18 21.15
C PHE A 218 1.05 -4.46 21.31
N LEU A 219 0.53 -5.44 20.56
CA LEU A 219 -0.91 -5.75 20.56
C LEU A 219 -1.36 -6.49 21.83
N PHE A 220 -0.40 -7.06 22.58
CA PHE A 220 -0.66 -7.87 23.76
C PHE A 220 -0.10 -7.28 25.05
N SER A 221 0.65 -6.15 24.96
CA SER A 221 1.11 -5.45 26.16
C SER A 221 -0.09 -4.88 26.91
N ASN A 222 -0.21 -5.26 28.18
CA ASN A 222 -1.09 -4.58 29.12
C ASN A 222 -0.33 -3.34 29.59
N ASP A 223 -0.81 -2.14 29.26
CA ASP A 223 -0.40 -0.91 29.92
C ASP A 223 -0.89 -0.92 31.38
#